data_45bd1652f03a593187f50a7a9d38300d
#
_entry.id   45bd1652f03a593187f50a7a9d38300d
#
_cell.length_a   1.000
_cell.length_b   1.000
_cell.length_c   1.000
_cell.angle_alpha   90.00
_cell.angle_beta   90.00
_cell.angle_gamma   90.00
#
_symmetry.space_group_name_H-M   'P 1'
#
loop_
_entity.id
_entity.type
_entity.pdbx_description
1 polymer ?
#
loop_
_entity_poly.entity_id
_entity_poly.type
_entity_poly.pdbx_seq_one_letter_code
_entity_poly.pdbx_strand_id
1 'polypeptide(L)'
;EAIGMSECSYYISHSKNNPIRPGSAGFVQPGHIVKLLNPETLEEVPLEEEGMICIGEDDPGLFLEYWQLEEETSKARHDGYFFTGDYAKRDKDGYIWFIGRKDDIINTFGFRVSPHEIERVVKTHDDVADCVAFGLDIEKEKTIVAIAVIGHQELSAEKQDEILKYAQANLAKYKAPKMIYALSDYPRTKNGKVLRKQLVKQLHEQYHAQEAGEEVVEYKARRSMLFIPAYNKNNVQKAKTVLADTVIFDLEAILQEQREVGRTTIKEVYKEDGSKFGESERVLRINNLGSEDLKKDLQLAREIEVDALLFSKIDSKEDVLEAERLLNEVNPNLSLMIMIETPLSVLNIQEICAASSKVEVVVVGSNKLANRLHIDIKKGSKAMFNYLSQIALAAKAYGKTVIDGPHFDVMDEFACEDSTKDAFNLGFDGKSLIHPVQIEYINDIFTPKQSEVEDYEKMIAKYEEAAREGKEVILHNDKLVDSSRIKWAKKMITLYETYKALGQNLFNK
;
A
#
# COMPACT_ATOMS: atom_id res chain seq x y z
N GLU A 1 -18.84 -27.69 5.03
CA GLU A 1 -17.63 -27.10 5.65
C GLU A 1 -16.81 -28.20 6.32
N ALA A 2 -15.53 -27.96 6.52
CA ALA A 2 -14.61 -28.88 7.22
C ALA A 2 -13.51 -28.06 7.90
N ILE A 3 -12.94 -28.60 8.97
CA ILE A 3 -11.76 -28.07 9.64
C ILE A 3 -10.60 -29.03 9.44
N GLY A 4 -9.49 -28.49 8.98
CA GLY A 4 -8.22 -29.18 8.80
C GLY A 4 -7.10 -28.17 8.72
N MET A 5 -5.88 -28.60 8.98
CA MET A 5 -4.69 -27.78 8.95
C MET A 5 -3.51 -28.61 8.43
N SER A 6 -2.37 -27.97 8.19
CA SER A 6 -1.17 -28.69 7.72
C SER A 6 -0.69 -29.73 8.72
N GLU A 7 -0.88 -29.46 10.00
CA GLU A 7 -0.48 -30.30 11.13
C GLU A 7 -1.40 -31.50 11.34
N CYS A 8 -2.68 -31.40 10.91
CA CYS A 8 -3.63 -32.51 10.95
C CYS A 8 -4.73 -32.28 9.92
N SER A 9 -4.86 -33.19 8.94
CA SER A 9 -5.76 -33.02 7.81
C SER A 9 -7.19 -33.50 8.15
N TYR A 10 -8.21 -32.64 7.85
CA TYR A 10 -9.63 -33.00 7.84
C TYR A 10 -10.17 -33.73 9.08
N TYR A 11 -9.74 -33.36 10.27
CA TYR A 11 -10.13 -34.00 11.52
C TYR A 11 -11.58 -33.69 11.98
N ILE A 12 -12.20 -32.63 11.41
CA ILE A 12 -13.64 -32.32 11.59
C ILE A 12 -14.25 -32.07 10.23
N SER A 13 -15.33 -32.79 9.90
CA SER A 13 -16.07 -32.56 8.65
C SER A 13 -17.47 -33.17 8.69
N HIS A 14 -18.31 -32.80 7.72
CA HIS A 14 -19.55 -33.53 7.45
C HIS A 14 -19.27 -34.90 6.81
N SER A 15 -20.13 -35.87 7.14
CA SER A 15 -20.10 -37.19 6.54
C SER A 15 -21.45 -37.57 5.92
N LYS A 16 -21.46 -38.63 5.11
CA LYS A 16 -22.70 -39.14 4.50
C LYS A 16 -23.76 -39.59 5.53
N ASN A 17 -23.31 -39.89 6.76
CA ASN A 17 -24.14 -40.44 7.79
C ASN A 17 -24.83 -39.42 8.67
N ASN A 18 -24.50 -38.15 8.53
CA ASN A 18 -25.03 -37.05 9.35
C ASN A 18 -25.65 -35.96 8.48
N PRO A 19 -26.83 -35.41 8.84
CA PRO A 19 -27.42 -34.29 8.12
C PRO A 19 -26.48 -33.11 8.05
N ILE A 20 -26.46 -32.41 6.91
CA ILE A 20 -25.67 -31.18 6.76
C ILE A 20 -26.37 -30.05 7.49
N ARG A 21 -25.66 -29.39 8.42
CA ARG A 21 -26.08 -28.13 9.03
C ARG A 21 -25.26 -26.99 8.46
N PRO A 22 -25.83 -26.09 7.65
CA PRO A 22 -25.12 -24.94 7.12
C PRO A 22 -24.50 -24.09 8.25
N GLY A 23 -23.21 -23.76 8.11
CA GLY A 23 -22.46 -22.97 9.09
C GLY A 23 -21.76 -23.80 10.18
N SER A 24 -22.05 -25.10 10.33
CA SER A 24 -21.25 -25.98 11.19
C SER A 24 -20.13 -26.66 10.38
N ALA A 25 -19.04 -27.01 11.04
CA ALA A 25 -17.98 -27.81 10.45
C ALA A 25 -18.27 -29.31 10.43
N GLY A 26 -19.36 -29.75 11.05
CA GLY A 26 -19.75 -31.15 11.14
C GLY A 26 -19.28 -31.80 12.43
N PHE A 27 -18.70 -33.01 12.33
CA PHE A 27 -18.31 -33.85 13.48
C PHE A 27 -16.83 -34.19 13.40
N VAL A 28 -16.26 -34.55 14.56
CA VAL A 28 -14.96 -35.19 14.63
C VAL A 28 -15.00 -36.47 13.79
N GLN A 29 -14.07 -36.62 12.88
CA GLN A 29 -14.02 -37.81 12.01
C GLN A 29 -13.53 -39.03 12.76
N PRO A 30 -14.03 -40.23 12.40
CA PRO A 30 -13.61 -41.48 13.03
C PRO A 30 -12.10 -41.69 12.93
N GLY A 31 -11.48 -42.01 14.07
CA GLY A 31 -10.04 -42.21 14.20
C GLY A 31 -9.25 -41.02 14.70
N HIS A 32 -9.85 -39.80 14.68
CA HIS A 32 -9.23 -38.62 15.26
C HIS A 32 -9.58 -38.45 16.75
N ILE A 33 -8.62 -37.94 17.51
CA ILE A 33 -8.72 -37.67 18.96
C ILE A 33 -8.79 -36.16 19.12
N VAL A 34 -10.03 -35.61 19.12
CA VAL A 34 -10.25 -34.13 19.19
C VAL A 34 -11.13 -33.81 20.38
N LYS A 35 -10.68 -32.83 21.18
CA LYS A 35 -11.41 -32.24 22.29
C LYS A 35 -11.52 -30.73 22.18
N LEU A 36 -12.51 -30.16 22.83
CA LEU A 36 -12.62 -28.72 23.06
C LEU A 36 -12.23 -28.45 24.53
N LEU A 37 -11.04 -27.86 24.72
CA LEU A 37 -10.49 -27.64 26.06
C LEU A 37 -10.47 -26.15 26.41
N ASN A 38 -10.62 -25.86 27.68
CA ASN A 38 -10.27 -24.56 28.23
C ASN A 38 -8.71 -24.47 28.26
N PRO A 39 -8.06 -23.51 27.61
CA PRO A 39 -6.61 -23.46 27.51
C PRO A 39 -5.89 -23.12 28.82
N GLU A 40 -6.63 -22.66 29.87
CA GLU A 40 -6.08 -22.31 31.19
C GLU A 40 -6.20 -23.48 32.17
N THR A 41 -7.35 -24.18 32.14
CA THR A 41 -7.60 -25.29 33.08
C THR A 41 -7.32 -26.65 32.48
N LEU A 42 -7.18 -26.75 31.17
CA LEU A 42 -7.01 -27.98 30.37
C LEU A 42 -8.18 -28.97 30.51
N GLU A 43 -9.31 -28.52 31.07
CA GLU A 43 -10.52 -29.31 31.18
C GLU A 43 -11.37 -29.20 29.92
N GLU A 44 -12.11 -30.27 29.58
CA GLU A 44 -13.05 -30.27 28.48
C GLU A 44 -14.25 -29.35 28.80
N VAL A 45 -14.53 -28.40 27.86
CA VAL A 45 -15.62 -27.46 28.09
C VAL A 45 -16.99 -28.13 27.93
N PRO A 46 -18.02 -27.67 28.67
CA PRO A 46 -19.39 -28.15 28.50
C PRO A 46 -19.94 -27.91 27.08
N LEU A 47 -21.02 -28.62 26.74
CA LEU A 47 -21.77 -28.35 25.51
C LEU A 47 -22.27 -26.91 25.48
N GLU A 48 -22.28 -26.32 24.28
CA GLU A 48 -22.63 -24.91 24.00
C GLU A 48 -21.61 -23.87 24.53
N GLU A 49 -20.56 -24.30 25.22
CA GLU A 49 -19.48 -23.42 25.65
C GLU A 49 -18.31 -23.43 24.63
N GLU A 50 -17.55 -22.36 24.62
CA GLU A 50 -16.41 -22.14 23.75
C GLU A 50 -15.17 -22.79 24.31
N GLY A 51 -14.49 -23.61 23.51
CA GLY A 51 -13.22 -24.22 23.85
C GLY A 51 -12.23 -24.17 22.67
N MET A 52 -10.96 -24.30 23.00
CA MET A 52 -9.92 -24.45 21.99
C MET A 52 -9.94 -25.86 21.45
N ILE A 53 -9.87 -26.01 20.14
CA ILE A 53 -9.73 -27.31 19.49
C ILE A 53 -8.33 -27.85 19.80
N CYS A 54 -8.31 -29.00 20.48
CA CYS A 54 -7.08 -29.68 20.85
C CYS A 54 -7.09 -31.09 20.26
N ILE A 55 -5.96 -31.51 19.66
CA ILE A 55 -5.80 -32.82 19.02
C ILE A 55 -4.88 -33.66 19.91
N GLY A 56 -5.30 -34.88 20.25
CA GLY A 56 -4.47 -35.76 21.07
C GLY A 56 -3.14 -36.10 20.38
N GLU A 57 -2.06 -36.16 21.14
CA GLU A 57 -0.73 -36.47 20.58
C GLU A 57 -0.63 -37.87 19.97
N ASP A 58 -1.50 -38.81 20.42
CA ASP A 58 -1.63 -40.16 19.84
C ASP A 58 -2.53 -40.17 18.58
N ASP A 59 -3.01 -39.05 18.09
CA ASP A 59 -3.82 -38.98 16.89
C ASP A 59 -2.98 -39.37 15.66
N PRO A 60 -3.38 -40.39 14.87
CA PRO A 60 -2.58 -40.88 13.75
C PRO A 60 -2.45 -39.87 12.59
N GLY A 61 -3.29 -38.85 12.57
CA GLY A 61 -3.27 -37.78 11.55
C GLY A 61 -2.44 -36.58 11.95
N LEU A 62 -1.93 -36.54 13.20
CA LEU A 62 -1.16 -35.41 13.70
C LEU A 62 0.28 -35.47 13.19
N PHE A 63 0.84 -34.34 12.75
CA PHE A 63 2.23 -34.20 12.31
C PHE A 63 3.23 -34.57 13.42
N LEU A 64 4.46 -34.94 13.03
CA LEU A 64 5.48 -35.33 14.00
C LEU A 64 6.04 -34.09 14.75
N GLU A 65 6.51 -33.10 13.99
CA GLU A 65 7.13 -31.91 14.52
C GLU A 65 7.26 -30.81 13.45
N TYR A 66 7.51 -29.58 13.85
CA TYR A 66 7.95 -28.51 12.94
C TYR A 66 9.45 -28.72 12.63
N TRP A 67 9.78 -28.82 11.35
CA TRP A 67 11.16 -29.10 10.91
C TRP A 67 12.16 -28.08 11.44
N GLN A 68 13.14 -28.53 12.23
CA GLN A 68 14.18 -27.71 12.87
C GLN A 68 13.66 -26.61 13.81
N LEU A 69 12.45 -26.74 14.35
CA LEU A 69 11.80 -25.76 15.26
C LEU A 69 11.28 -26.48 16.52
N GLU A 70 12.19 -27.07 17.31
CA GLU A 70 11.86 -27.85 18.51
C GLU A 70 11.10 -27.00 19.56
N GLU A 71 11.51 -25.74 19.75
CA GLU A 71 10.84 -24.84 20.69
C GLU A 71 9.39 -24.55 20.27
N GLU A 72 9.14 -24.33 18.99
CA GLU A 72 7.78 -24.05 18.48
C GLU A 72 6.91 -25.31 18.58
N THR A 73 7.47 -26.48 18.33
CA THR A 73 6.78 -27.77 18.51
C THR A 73 6.40 -27.98 19.98
N SER A 74 7.33 -27.71 20.90
CA SER A 74 7.07 -27.83 22.34
C SER A 74 6.04 -26.84 22.84
N LYS A 75 6.06 -25.58 22.39
CA LYS A 75 5.08 -24.55 22.75
C LYS A 75 3.65 -24.88 22.30
N ALA A 76 3.51 -25.63 21.22
CA ALA A 76 2.21 -26.01 20.66
C ALA A 76 1.62 -27.27 21.31
N ARG A 77 2.35 -27.96 22.18
CA ARG A 77 1.96 -29.22 22.83
C ARG A 77 1.99 -29.10 24.35
N HIS A 78 0.88 -29.47 24.99
CA HIS A 78 0.74 -29.47 26.45
C HIS A 78 -0.16 -30.62 26.88
N ASP A 79 0.24 -31.35 27.94
CA ASP A 79 -0.55 -32.40 28.59
C ASP A 79 -1.15 -33.45 27.64
N GLY A 80 -0.38 -33.89 26.65
CA GLY A 80 -0.78 -34.90 25.69
C GLY A 80 -1.70 -34.42 24.57
N TYR A 81 -1.80 -33.07 24.37
CA TYR A 81 -2.57 -32.47 23.30
C TYR A 81 -1.76 -31.44 22.52
N PHE A 82 -2.01 -31.41 21.22
CA PHE A 82 -1.60 -30.32 20.32
C PHE A 82 -2.69 -29.26 20.29
N PHE A 83 -2.33 -28.01 20.58
CA PHE A 83 -3.22 -26.85 20.64
C PHE A 83 -3.25 -26.15 19.29
N THR A 84 -4.38 -26.26 18.59
CA THR A 84 -4.50 -25.72 17.19
C THR A 84 -4.53 -24.20 17.11
N GLY A 85 -4.89 -23.52 18.23
CA GLY A 85 -5.18 -22.10 18.25
C GLY A 85 -6.55 -21.73 17.70
N ASP A 86 -7.34 -22.70 17.28
CA ASP A 86 -8.71 -22.54 16.76
C ASP A 86 -9.73 -22.74 17.87
N TYR A 87 -10.73 -21.87 17.97
CA TYR A 87 -11.84 -21.98 18.92
C TYR A 87 -13.11 -22.47 18.23
N ALA A 88 -13.82 -23.34 18.93
CA ALA A 88 -15.10 -23.86 18.48
C ALA A 88 -16.03 -24.10 19.68
N LYS A 89 -17.29 -24.35 19.41
CA LYS A 89 -18.23 -24.90 20.38
C LYS A 89 -18.88 -26.15 19.84
N ARG A 90 -19.32 -27.04 20.74
CA ARG A 90 -20.06 -28.25 20.38
C ARG A 90 -21.52 -28.06 20.80
N ASP A 91 -22.45 -28.19 19.87
CA ASP A 91 -23.87 -28.12 20.21
C ASP A 91 -24.38 -29.42 20.84
N LYS A 92 -25.65 -29.40 21.30
CA LYS A 92 -26.31 -30.55 21.97
C LYS A 92 -26.45 -31.78 21.08
N ASP A 93 -26.41 -31.60 19.76
CA ASP A 93 -26.49 -32.68 18.77
C ASP A 93 -25.10 -33.16 18.34
N GLY A 94 -24.01 -32.56 18.88
CA GLY A 94 -22.64 -32.95 18.65
C GLY A 94 -21.94 -32.25 17.49
N TYR A 95 -22.61 -31.31 16.78
CA TYR A 95 -21.99 -30.55 15.72
C TYR A 95 -20.98 -29.53 16.26
N ILE A 96 -19.86 -29.40 15.56
CA ILE A 96 -18.80 -28.45 15.88
C ILE A 96 -19.04 -27.17 15.08
N TRP A 97 -19.09 -26.04 15.78
CA TRP A 97 -19.25 -24.71 15.22
C TRP A 97 -17.97 -23.93 15.42
N PHE A 98 -17.30 -23.63 14.29
CA PHE A 98 -16.06 -22.86 14.30
C PHE A 98 -16.34 -21.39 14.69
N ILE A 99 -15.55 -20.86 15.63
CA ILE A 99 -15.70 -19.49 16.13
C ILE A 99 -14.62 -18.59 15.50
N GLY A 100 -13.38 -19.05 15.45
CA GLY A 100 -12.26 -18.30 14.90
C GLY A 100 -10.93 -18.73 15.51
N ARG A 101 -9.85 -18.13 15.00
CA ARG A 101 -8.52 -18.32 15.59
C ARG A 101 -8.37 -17.46 16.84
N LYS A 102 -7.57 -17.92 17.79
CA LYS A 102 -7.23 -17.18 19.03
C LYS A 102 -6.79 -15.74 18.72
N ASP A 103 -5.96 -15.57 17.69
CA ASP A 103 -5.40 -14.30 17.29
C ASP A 103 -6.39 -13.39 16.52
N ASP A 104 -7.48 -13.94 15.98
CA ASP A 104 -8.45 -13.21 15.16
C ASP A 104 -9.72 -12.86 15.94
N ILE A 105 -9.96 -13.47 17.13
CA ILE A 105 -11.12 -13.17 17.97
C ILE A 105 -11.07 -11.72 18.44
N ILE A 106 -12.14 -10.99 18.21
CA ILE A 106 -12.29 -9.59 18.61
C ILE A 106 -12.73 -9.54 20.09
N ASN A 107 -11.88 -9.00 20.94
CA ASN A 107 -12.22 -8.73 22.32
C ASN A 107 -12.77 -7.31 22.44
N THR A 108 -14.08 -7.16 22.58
CA THR A 108 -14.75 -5.85 22.65
C THR A 108 -15.63 -5.78 23.90
N PHE A 109 -15.40 -4.78 24.77
CA PHE A 109 -16.17 -4.56 26.02
C PHE A 109 -16.35 -5.83 26.88
N GLY A 110 -15.33 -6.68 26.94
CA GLY A 110 -15.38 -7.95 27.72
C GLY A 110 -16.04 -9.12 26.99
N PHE A 111 -16.55 -8.93 25.79
CA PHE A 111 -17.10 -9.99 24.95
C PHE A 111 -16.07 -10.50 23.94
N ARG A 112 -16.05 -11.80 23.72
CA ARG A 112 -15.33 -12.44 22.61
C ARG A 112 -16.26 -12.53 21.40
N VAL A 113 -15.88 -11.91 20.30
CA VAL A 113 -16.70 -11.83 19.09
C VAL A 113 -15.99 -12.50 17.92
N SER A 114 -16.68 -13.43 17.27
CA SER A 114 -16.19 -14.10 16.07
C SER A 114 -16.22 -13.19 14.86
N PRO A 115 -15.09 -12.89 14.20
CA PRO A 115 -15.06 -12.15 12.94
C PRO A 115 -15.88 -12.82 11.85
N HIS A 116 -15.83 -14.14 11.76
CA HIS A 116 -16.51 -14.92 10.72
C HIS A 116 -18.04 -14.82 10.80
N GLU A 117 -18.61 -14.71 12.01
CA GLU A 117 -20.05 -14.50 12.16
C GLU A 117 -20.48 -13.17 11.56
N ILE A 118 -19.70 -12.12 11.82
CA ILE A 118 -19.95 -10.78 11.26
C ILE A 118 -19.79 -10.78 9.75
N GLU A 119 -18.69 -11.31 9.25
CA GLU A 119 -18.38 -11.40 7.83
C GLU A 119 -19.46 -12.14 7.06
N ARG A 120 -19.98 -13.24 7.60
CA ARG A 120 -21.05 -14.00 7.01
C ARG A 120 -22.33 -13.19 6.87
N VAL A 121 -22.70 -12.42 7.89
CA VAL A 121 -23.89 -11.56 7.86
C VAL A 121 -23.68 -10.41 6.87
N VAL A 122 -22.54 -9.73 6.90
CA VAL A 122 -22.28 -8.60 6.01
C VAL A 122 -22.23 -9.03 4.55
N LYS A 123 -21.68 -10.20 4.23
CA LYS A 123 -21.62 -10.77 2.87
C LYS A 123 -22.99 -11.16 2.29
N THR A 124 -24.07 -11.16 3.07
CA THR A 124 -25.42 -11.34 2.54
C THR A 124 -26.06 -10.05 2.00
N HIS A 125 -25.38 -8.91 2.14
CA HIS A 125 -25.81 -7.66 1.54
C HIS A 125 -25.48 -7.61 0.04
N ASP A 126 -26.40 -7.19 -0.80
CA ASP A 126 -26.30 -7.25 -2.28
C ASP A 126 -25.13 -6.44 -2.87
N ASP A 127 -24.70 -5.38 -2.19
CA ASP A 127 -23.58 -4.53 -2.66
C ASP A 127 -22.19 -5.06 -2.22
N VAL A 128 -22.11 -6.11 -1.39
CA VAL A 128 -20.87 -6.61 -0.78
C VAL A 128 -20.32 -7.83 -1.51
N ALA A 129 -19.14 -7.70 -2.08
CA ALA A 129 -18.40 -8.80 -2.70
C ALA A 129 -17.55 -9.58 -1.68
N ASP A 130 -16.89 -8.89 -0.75
CA ASP A 130 -16.10 -9.50 0.31
C ASP A 130 -16.09 -8.62 1.58
N CYS A 131 -15.86 -9.24 2.75
CA CYS A 131 -15.83 -8.56 4.02
C CYS A 131 -14.81 -9.20 4.95
N VAL A 132 -14.04 -8.37 5.67
CA VAL A 132 -13.13 -8.75 6.75
C VAL A 132 -13.53 -7.96 8.00
N ALA A 133 -13.92 -8.66 9.06
CA ALA A 133 -14.23 -8.04 10.35
C ALA A 133 -13.01 -8.12 11.29
N PHE A 134 -12.78 -7.07 12.06
CA PHE A 134 -11.64 -6.98 12.98
C PHE A 134 -11.93 -6.07 14.17
N GLY A 135 -11.14 -6.22 15.25
CA GLY A 135 -11.13 -5.28 16.36
C GLY A 135 -10.33 -4.04 15.99
N LEU A 136 -10.88 -2.87 16.23
CA LEU A 136 -10.22 -1.58 16.09
C LEU A 136 -10.07 -0.93 17.45
N ASP A 137 -8.83 -0.73 17.90
CA ASP A 137 -8.52 -0.06 19.15
C ASP A 137 -8.66 1.45 18.96
N ILE A 138 -9.69 2.03 19.60
CA ILE A 138 -9.99 3.48 19.52
C ILE A 138 -9.38 4.27 20.66
N GLU A 139 -9.18 3.62 21.81
CA GLU A 139 -8.53 4.16 23.00
C GLU A 139 -7.84 3.00 23.74
N LYS A 140 -6.99 3.32 24.72
CA LYS A 140 -6.39 2.28 25.56
C LYS A 140 -7.48 1.43 26.23
N GLU A 141 -7.42 0.11 26.01
CA GLU A 141 -8.39 -0.87 26.52
C GLU A 141 -9.82 -0.76 25.95
N LYS A 142 -10.02 0.00 24.87
CA LYS A 142 -11.33 0.15 24.23
C LYS A 142 -11.27 -0.23 22.76
N THR A 143 -11.63 -1.48 22.49
CA THR A 143 -11.70 -2.05 21.13
C THR A 143 -13.16 -2.06 20.67
N ILE A 144 -13.41 -1.58 19.46
CA ILE A 144 -14.71 -1.69 18.77
C ILE A 144 -14.62 -2.70 17.63
N VAL A 145 -15.78 -3.21 17.21
CA VAL A 145 -15.87 -4.00 15.98
C VAL A 145 -15.85 -3.06 14.76
N ALA A 146 -14.95 -3.32 13.83
CA ALA A 146 -14.89 -2.66 12.52
C ALA A 146 -14.93 -3.68 11.39
N ILE A 147 -15.33 -3.23 10.19
CA ILE A 147 -15.37 -4.06 8.98
C ILE A 147 -14.63 -3.36 7.83
N ALA A 148 -13.85 -4.12 7.09
CA ALA A 148 -13.32 -3.73 5.79
C ALA A 148 -14.14 -4.45 4.70
N VAL A 149 -14.64 -3.72 3.72
CA VAL A 149 -15.58 -4.24 2.72
C VAL A 149 -15.08 -3.92 1.32
N ILE A 150 -15.16 -4.93 0.44
CA ILE A 150 -15.03 -4.76 -1.01
C ILE A 150 -16.46 -4.85 -1.59
N GLY A 151 -16.87 -3.84 -2.36
CA GLY A 151 -18.14 -3.83 -3.05
C GLY A 151 -18.07 -4.53 -4.41
N HIS A 152 -19.24 -4.95 -4.95
CA HIS A 152 -19.34 -5.35 -6.35
C HIS A 152 -19.11 -4.17 -7.31
N GLN A 153 -19.29 -2.94 -6.81
CA GLN A 153 -18.99 -1.66 -7.43
C GLN A 153 -18.38 -0.74 -6.36
N GLU A 154 -17.88 0.42 -6.77
CA GLU A 154 -17.39 1.43 -5.83
C GLU A 154 -18.49 1.84 -4.83
N LEU A 155 -18.16 1.80 -3.54
CA LEU A 155 -19.08 2.07 -2.45
C LEU A 155 -19.05 3.56 -2.07
N SER A 156 -20.11 4.30 -2.45
CA SER A 156 -20.30 5.67 -1.95
C SER A 156 -20.48 5.70 -0.41
N ALA A 157 -20.32 6.87 0.19
CA ALA A 157 -20.51 7.05 1.64
C ALA A 157 -21.93 6.63 2.09
N GLU A 158 -22.97 6.88 1.27
CA GLU A 158 -24.34 6.47 1.55
C GLU A 158 -24.49 4.95 1.55
N LYS A 159 -23.86 4.25 0.58
CA LYS A 159 -23.88 2.77 0.54
C LYS A 159 -23.10 2.15 1.70
N GLN A 160 -22.01 2.75 2.12
CA GLN A 160 -21.28 2.31 3.32
C GLN A 160 -22.15 2.42 4.59
N ASP A 161 -22.90 3.51 4.74
CA ASP A 161 -23.84 3.70 5.84
C ASP A 161 -25.01 2.69 5.79
N GLU A 162 -25.53 2.36 4.60
CA GLU A 162 -26.55 1.32 4.39
C GLU A 162 -26.05 -0.06 4.82
N ILE A 163 -24.83 -0.45 4.41
CA ILE A 163 -24.18 -1.71 4.80
C ILE A 163 -23.99 -1.78 6.31
N LEU A 164 -23.54 -0.68 6.92
CA LEU A 164 -23.33 -0.60 8.35
C LEU A 164 -24.64 -0.77 9.12
N LYS A 165 -25.71 -0.09 8.72
CA LYS A 165 -27.07 -0.23 9.29
C LYS A 165 -27.63 -1.65 9.10
N TYR A 166 -27.39 -2.25 7.93
CA TYR A 166 -27.77 -3.63 7.68
C TYR A 166 -27.11 -4.60 8.66
N ALA A 167 -25.80 -4.47 8.84
CA ALA A 167 -25.05 -5.29 9.79
C ALA A 167 -25.57 -5.08 11.23
N GLN A 168 -25.84 -3.84 11.63
CA GLN A 168 -26.37 -3.49 12.96
C GLN A 168 -27.79 -4.05 13.20
N ALA A 169 -28.61 -4.15 12.17
CA ALA A 169 -29.95 -4.72 12.26
C ALA A 169 -29.96 -6.25 12.36
N ASN A 170 -28.94 -6.92 11.81
CA ASN A 170 -28.90 -8.38 11.71
C ASN A 170 -27.91 -9.05 12.71
N LEU A 171 -27.22 -8.26 13.54
CA LEU A 171 -26.28 -8.75 14.54
C LEU A 171 -26.68 -8.28 15.95
N ALA A 172 -26.31 -9.06 16.96
CA ALA A 172 -26.45 -8.63 18.35
C ALA A 172 -25.65 -7.33 18.58
N LYS A 173 -26.17 -6.43 19.41
CA LYS A 173 -25.65 -5.07 19.61
C LYS A 173 -24.14 -5.01 19.94
N TYR A 174 -23.61 -5.98 20.69
CA TYR A 174 -22.20 -6.07 21.05
C TYR A 174 -21.30 -6.61 19.93
N LYS A 175 -21.89 -7.29 18.92
CA LYS A 175 -21.18 -7.79 17.72
C LYS A 175 -21.28 -6.83 16.54
N ALA A 176 -22.20 -5.88 16.60
CA ALA A 176 -22.50 -4.99 15.49
C ALA A 176 -21.31 -4.04 15.22
N PRO A 177 -20.84 -3.97 13.97
CA PRO A 177 -19.74 -3.08 13.61
C PRO A 177 -20.12 -1.62 13.82
N LYS A 178 -19.15 -0.85 14.28
CA LYS A 178 -19.26 0.60 14.53
C LYS A 178 -18.62 1.42 13.43
N MET A 179 -17.73 0.79 12.63
CA MET A 179 -16.98 1.45 11.60
C MET A 179 -16.84 0.56 10.37
N ILE A 180 -16.82 1.18 9.19
CA ILE A 180 -16.67 0.52 7.89
C ILE A 180 -15.56 1.20 7.09
N TYR A 181 -14.74 0.40 6.43
CA TYR A 181 -13.72 0.82 5.47
C TYR A 181 -14.03 0.20 4.12
N ALA A 182 -14.30 1.02 3.11
CA ALA A 182 -14.46 0.56 1.74
C ALA A 182 -13.07 0.48 1.07
N LEU A 183 -12.73 -0.69 0.54
CA LEU A 183 -11.46 -0.96 -0.09
C LEU A 183 -11.66 -1.53 -1.50
N SER A 184 -10.70 -1.27 -2.40
CA SER A 184 -10.69 -1.86 -3.74
C SER A 184 -10.20 -3.31 -3.74
N ASP A 185 -9.23 -3.65 -2.88
CA ASP A 185 -8.73 -5.01 -2.65
C ASP A 185 -8.08 -5.12 -1.27
N TYR A 186 -7.82 -6.38 -0.85
CA TYR A 186 -7.09 -6.69 0.38
C TYR A 186 -5.65 -7.12 0.08
N PRO A 187 -4.69 -6.91 0.99
CA PRO A 187 -3.38 -7.52 0.89
C PRO A 187 -3.54 -9.05 0.90
N ARG A 188 -2.95 -9.73 -0.11
CA ARG A 188 -3.09 -11.18 -0.31
C ARG A 188 -1.73 -11.86 -0.44
N THR A 189 -1.68 -13.13 -0.06
CA THR A 189 -0.55 -14.01 -0.37
C THR A 189 -0.54 -14.37 -1.86
N LYS A 190 0.59 -14.91 -2.36
CA LYS A 190 0.70 -15.45 -3.75
C LYS A 190 -0.41 -16.46 -4.10
N ASN A 191 -0.99 -17.14 -3.11
CA ASN A 191 -2.08 -18.11 -3.27
C ASN A 191 -3.47 -17.48 -3.09
N GLY A 192 -3.58 -16.15 -3.06
CA GLY A 192 -4.86 -15.42 -2.97
C GLY A 192 -5.47 -15.32 -1.56
N LYS A 193 -4.82 -15.86 -0.51
CA LYS A 193 -5.32 -15.77 0.87
C LYS A 193 -5.10 -14.36 1.43
N VAL A 194 -6.13 -13.78 2.04
CA VAL A 194 -6.06 -12.46 2.69
C VAL A 194 -5.04 -12.45 3.83
N LEU A 195 -4.14 -11.49 3.81
CA LEU A 195 -3.17 -11.21 4.88
C LEU A 195 -3.83 -10.36 5.97
N ARG A 196 -4.74 -10.97 6.75
CA ARG A 196 -5.57 -10.30 7.76
C ARG A 196 -4.76 -9.42 8.72
N LYS A 197 -3.65 -9.93 9.27
CA LYS A 197 -2.78 -9.16 10.20
C LYS A 197 -2.24 -7.88 9.56
N GLN A 198 -1.84 -7.94 8.29
CA GLN A 198 -1.35 -6.77 7.56
C GLN A 198 -2.47 -5.76 7.29
N LEU A 199 -3.64 -6.23 6.84
CA LEU A 199 -4.82 -5.39 6.62
C LEU A 199 -5.23 -4.66 7.91
N VAL A 200 -5.35 -5.39 9.01
CA VAL A 200 -5.73 -4.82 10.32
C VAL A 200 -4.73 -3.77 10.76
N LYS A 201 -3.41 -4.05 10.66
CA LYS A 201 -2.36 -3.07 10.99
C LYS A 201 -2.52 -1.78 10.18
N GLN A 202 -2.70 -1.88 8.86
CA GLN A 202 -2.91 -0.72 7.98
C GLN A 202 -4.15 0.11 8.38
N LEU A 203 -5.27 -0.56 8.70
CA LEU A 203 -6.50 0.14 9.07
C LEU A 203 -6.43 0.76 10.47
N HIS A 204 -5.71 0.17 11.43
CA HIS A 204 -5.40 0.79 12.71
C HIS A 204 -4.57 2.07 12.53
N GLU A 205 -3.51 2.01 11.73
CA GLU A 205 -2.67 3.16 11.41
C GLU A 205 -3.51 4.27 10.74
N GLN A 206 -4.39 3.90 9.80
CA GLN A 206 -5.31 4.81 9.15
C GLN A 206 -6.27 5.50 10.13
N TYR A 207 -6.87 4.75 11.05
CA TYR A 207 -7.77 5.29 12.07
C TYR A 207 -7.07 6.31 12.96
N HIS A 208 -5.92 5.93 13.52
CA HIS A 208 -5.18 6.81 14.42
C HIS A 208 -4.61 8.05 13.72
N ALA A 209 -4.25 7.94 12.44
CA ALA A 209 -3.86 9.08 11.64
C ALA A 209 -5.03 10.06 11.39
N GLN A 210 -6.23 9.54 11.12
CA GLN A 210 -7.44 10.36 10.95
C GLN A 210 -7.84 11.07 12.25
N GLU A 211 -7.79 10.39 13.39
CA GLU A 211 -8.04 10.98 14.72
C GLU A 211 -7.01 12.06 15.08
N ALA A 212 -5.75 11.86 14.66
CA ALA A 212 -4.69 12.86 14.84
C ALA A 212 -4.79 14.05 13.86
N GLY A 213 -5.78 14.05 12.96
CA GLY A 213 -5.89 15.01 11.86
C GLY A 213 -4.81 14.84 10.79
N GLU A 214 -4.23 13.63 10.71
CA GLU A 214 -3.25 13.26 9.70
C GLU A 214 -3.97 12.61 8.52
N GLU A 215 -3.84 13.19 7.33
CA GLU A 215 -4.19 12.49 6.08
C GLU A 215 -3.31 11.25 5.94
N VAL A 216 -3.92 10.07 5.77
CA VAL A 216 -3.18 8.87 5.38
C VAL A 216 -2.78 9.02 3.92
N VAL A 217 -1.57 9.47 3.72
CA VAL A 217 -0.99 9.56 2.39
C VAL A 217 -0.44 8.18 2.05
N GLU A 218 -1.07 7.49 1.11
CA GLU A 218 -0.47 6.30 0.49
C GLU A 218 0.75 6.75 -0.30
N TYR A 219 1.94 6.43 0.23
CA TYR A 219 3.20 6.83 -0.40
C TYR A 219 3.52 5.88 -1.56
N LYS A 220 3.33 6.34 -2.78
CA LYS A 220 3.90 5.67 -3.95
C LYS A 220 5.40 5.94 -4.02
N ALA A 221 6.19 4.89 -4.25
CA ALA A 221 7.62 5.04 -4.45
C ALA A 221 7.90 5.77 -5.77
N ARG A 222 8.63 6.89 -5.71
CA ARG A 222 9.01 7.69 -6.89
C ARG A 222 10.41 8.30 -6.72
N ARG A 223 11.34 7.54 -6.11
CA ARG A 223 12.75 7.98 -5.93
C ARG A 223 13.42 8.21 -7.27
N SER A 224 13.17 7.30 -8.22
CA SER A 224 13.76 7.32 -9.56
C SER A 224 12.68 7.25 -10.63
N MET A 225 12.66 8.25 -11.54
CA MET A 225 11.72 8.32 -12.67
C MET A 225 12.51 8.32 -13.99
N LEU A 226 12.59 7.14 -14.65
CA LEU A 226 13.40 6.94 -15.85
C LEU A 226 12.67 7.36 -17.13
N PHE A 227 13.18 8.36 -17.83
CA PHE A 227 12.73 8.71 -19.17
C PHE A 227 13.23 7.71 -20.22
N ILE A 228 12.33 7.19 -21.03
CA ILE A 228 12.59 6.21 -22.08
C ILE A 228 12.08 6.78 -23.41
N PRO A 229 12.99 7.14 -24.35
CA PRO A 229 12.58 7.59 -25.67
C PRO A 229 11.77 6.50 -26.38
N ALA A 230 10.50 6.81 -26.70
CA ALA A 230 9.52 5.84 -27.15
C ALA A 230 9.84 5.19 -28.52
N TYR A 231 10.62 5.86 -29.37
CA TYR A 231 10.96 5.35 -30.70
C TYR A 231 11.92 4.15 -30.70
N ASN A 232 12.60 3.89 -29.59
CA ASN A 232 13.58 2.81 -29.48
C ASN A 232 12.97 1.56 -28.82
N LYS A 233 12.60 0.56 -29.65
CA LYS A 233 11.95 -0.68 -29.17
C LYS A 233 12.78 -1.41 -28.11
N ASN A 234 14.11 -1.46 -28.27
CA ASN A 234 14.97 -2.13 -27.29
C ASN A 234 14.93 -1.44 -25.91
N ASN A 235 14.87 -0.09 -25.89
CA ASN A 235 14.78 0.65 -24.65
C ASN A 235 13.40 0.45 -23.97
N VAL A 236 12.32 0.47 -24.75
CA VAL A 236 10.97 0.20 -24.25
C VAL A 236 10.84 -1.23 -23.71
N GLN A 237 11.46 -2.22 -24.37
CA GLN A 237 11.50 -3.60 -23.86
C GLN A 237 12.34 -3.73 -22.59
N LYS A 238 13.51 -3.08 -22.53
CA LYS A 238 14.36 -3.08 -21.34
C LYS A 238 13.68 -2.43 -20.13
N ALA A 239 12.71 -1.52 -20.33
CA ALA A 239 11.92 -0.93 -19.27
C ALA A 239 11.21 -1.97 -18.38
N LYS A 240 10.94 -3.17 -18.90
CA LYS A 240 10.33 -4.29 -18.16
C LYS A 240 11.21 -4.86 -17.05
N THR A 241 12.51 -4.60 -17.10
CA THR A 241 13.50 -5.20 -16.18
C THR A 241 14.33 -4.19 -15.40
N VAL A 242 14.11 -2.89 -15.63
CA VAL A 242 14.80 -1.85 -14.85
C VAL A 242 14.21 -1.74 -13.43
N LEU A 243 15.04 -1.31 -12.48
CA LEU A 243 14.70 -1.17 -11.07
C LEU A 243 14.32 0.26 -10.70
N ALA A 244 13.88 1.06 -11.68
CA ALA A 244 13.33 2.39 -11.43
C ALA A 244 11.94 2.27 -10.78
N ASP A 245 11.63 3.15 -9.84
CA ASP A 245 10.30 3.21 -9.25
C ASP A 245 9.23 3.60 -10.28
N THR A 246 9.60 4.45 -11.25
CA THR A 246 8.74 4.90 -12.35
C THR A 246 9.46 4.82 -13.69
N VAL A 247 8.77 4.36 -14.73
CA VAL A 247 9.21 4.43 -16.12
C VAL A 247 8.32 5.39 -16.92
N ILE A 248 8.93 6.33 -17.64
CA ILE A 248 8.23 7.35 -18.42
C ILE A 248 8.48 7.10 -19.90
N PHE A 249 7.47 6.62 -20.61
CA PHE A 249 7.52 6.50 -22.08
C PHE A 249 7.34 7.88 -22.70
N ASP A 250 8.40 8.40 -23.30
CA ASP A 250 8.47 9.79 -23.74
C ASP A 250 8.14 9.93 -25.24
N LEU A 251 7.00 10.57 -25.53
CA LEU A 251 6.57 10.94 -26.88
C LEU A 251 6.83 12.42 -27.20
N GLU A 252 7.15 13.25 -26.19
CA GLU A 252 7.33 14.70 -26.38
C GLU A 252 8.75 15.07 -26.81
N ALA A 253 9.78 14.49 -26.17
CA ALA A 253 11.18 14.86 -26.43
C ALA A 253 11.81 14.16 -27.65
N ILE A 254 11.01 13.46 -28.45
CA ILE A 254 11.45 12.81 -29.69
C ILE A 254 11.11 13.66 -30.90
N LEU A 255 11.83 13.45 -32.01
CA LEU A 255 11.59 14.18 -33.27
C LEU A 255 10.18 13.92 -33.81
N GLN A 256 9.57 14.91 -34.43
CA GLN A 256 8.18 14.84 -34.90
C GLN A 256 7.95 13.62 -35.83
N GLU A 257 8.88 13.34 -36.73
CA GLU A 257 8.84 12.19 -37.64
C GLU A 257 8.96 10.83 -36.92
N GLN A 258 9.46 10.81 -35.70
CA GLN A 258 9.59 9.59 -34.88
C GLN A 258 8.41 9.32 -33.97
N ARG A 259 7.48 10.28 -33.78
CA ARG A 259 6.38 10.16 -32.85
C ARG A 259 5.43 9.01 -33.15
N GLU A 260 5.12 8.81 -34.46
CA GLU A 260 4.27 7.70 -34.88
C GLU A 260 4.95 6.34 -34.66
N VAL A 261 6.25 6.27 -34.92
CA VAL A 261 7.08 5.09 -34.60
C VAL A 261 7.05 4.84 -33.11
N GLY A 262 7.17 5.87 -32.28
CA GLY A 262 7.09 5.78 -30.83
C GLY A 262 5.76 5.19 -30.34
N ARG A 263 4.62 5.69 -30.83
CA ARG A 263 3.28 5.16 -30.49
C ARG A 263 3.14 3.70 -30.86
N THR A 264 3.57 3.35 -32.07
CA THR A 264 3.54 1.97 -32.56
C THR A 264 4.42 1.05 -31.72
N THR A 265 5.64 1.49 -31.39
CA THR A 265 6.59 0.75 -30.57
C THR A 265 6.03 0.45 -29.18
N ILE A 266 5.48 1.45 -28.50
CA ILE A 266 4.85 1.24 -27.18
C ILE A 266 3.72 0.21 -27.30
N LYS A 267 2.81 0.38 -28.26
CA LYS A 267 1.67 -0.50 -28.49
C LYS A 267 2.07 -1.95 -28.77
N GLU A 268 3.13 -2.17 -29.56
CA GLU A 268 3.67 -3.49 -29.84
C GLU A 268 4.23 -4.15 -28.59
N VAL A 269 5.07 -3.43 -27.83
CA VAL A 269 5.70 -3.96 -26.60
C VAL A 269 4.68 -4.29 -25.53
N TYR A 270 3.60 -3.51 -25.42
CA TYR A 270 2.48 -3.82 -24.51
C TYR A 270 1.72 -5.09 -24.94
N LYS A 271 1.60 -5.36 -26.25
CA LYS A 271 0.91 -6.56 -26.75
C LYS A 271 1.72 -7.85 -26.58
N GLU A 272 3.06 -7.77 -26.62
CA GLU A 272 3.92 -8.95 -26.64
C GLU A 272 3.87 -9.75 -25.34
N ASP A 273 3.67 -9.12 -24.16
CA ASP A 273 3.76 -9.80 -22.84
C ASP A 273 2.70 -9.37 -21.83
N GLY A 274 1.57 -8.82 -22.27
CA GLY A 274 0.46 -8.49 -21.36
C GLY A 274 0.81 -7.43 -20.30
N SER A 275 1.37 -6.29 -20.71
CA SER A 275 1.55 -5.06 -19.88
C SER A 275 2.42 -5.17 -18.61
N LYS A 276 3.24 -6.20 -18.47
CA LYS A 276 4.08 -6.37 -17.29
C LYS A 276 5.39 -5.61 -17.38
N PHE A 277 5.50 -4.51 -16.65
CA PHE A 277 6.71 -3.70 -16.49
C PHE A 277 7.29 -3.79 -15.07
N GLY A 278 7.34 -5.00 -14.51
CA GLY A 278 7.76 -5.23 -13.13
C GLY A 278 6.81 -4.55 -12.14
N GLU A 279 7.36 -3.92 -11.11
CA GLU A 279 6.64 -3.14 -10.11
C GLU A 279 6.70 -1.63 -10.38
N SER A 280 7.30 -1.20 -11.50
CA SER A 280 7.46 0.22 -11.83
C SER A 280 6.13 0.86 -12.22
N GLU A 281 5.87 2.07 -11.71
CA GLU A 281 4.78 2.92 -12.18
C GLU A 281 5.00 3.29 -13.65
N ARG A 282 3.99 3.13 -14.51
CA ARG A 282 4.06 3.34 -15.97
C ARG A 282 3.45 4.68 -16.32
N VAL A 283 4.25 5.58 -16.82
CA VAL A 283 3.85 6.93 -17.17
C VAL A 283 3.99 7.15 -18.66
N LEU A 284 3.00 7.73 -19.30
CA LEU A 284 3.11 8.21 -20.67
C LEU A 284 3.31 9.73 -20.67
N ARG A 285 4.48 10.20 -21.13
CA ARG A 285 4.69 11.61 -21.40
C ARG A 285 4.18 11.95 -22.77
N ILE A 286 3.15 12.76 -22.82
CA ILE A 286 2.44 13.13 -24.05
C ILE A 286 2.87 14.49 -24.57
N ASN A 287 2.54 14.76 -25.82
CA ASN A 287 2.82 16.03 -26.47
C ASN A 287 2.02 17.19 -25.85
N ASN A 288 2.50 18.41 -26.05
CA ASN A 288 1.98 19.62 -25.41
C ASN A 288 0.49 19.85 -25.70
N LEU A 289 -0.17 20.55 -24.79
CA LEU A 289 -1.53 21.06 -24.97
C LEU A 289 -1.65 21.84 -26.29
N GLY A 290 -2.72 21.61 -27.05
CA GLY A 290 -2.96 22.24 -28.34
C GLY A 290 -2.18 21.67 -29.54
N SER A 291 -1.27 20.69 -29.35
CA SER A 291 -0.59 20.05 -30.47
C SER A 291 -1.47 19.04 -31.20
N GLU A 292 -1.24 18.85 -32.49
CA GLU A 292 -1.96 17.83 -33.28
C GLU A 292 -1.65 16.40 -32.81
N ASP A 293 -0.44 16.16 -32.32
CA ASP A 293 -0.02 14.86 -31.80
C ASP A 293 -0.69 14.47 -30.49
N LEU A 294 -1.13 15.45 -29.69
CA LEU A 294 -1.79 15.20 -28.40
C LEU A 294 -3.00 14.27 -28.53
N LYS A 295 -3.83 14.47 -29.54
CA LYS A 295 -5.02 13.61 -29.76
C LYS A 295 -4.65 12.15 -29.99
N LYS A 296 -3.57 11.92 -30.73
CA LYS A 296 -3.05 10.57 -31.01
C LYS A 296 -2.44 9.94 -29.77
N ASP A 297 -1.76 10.74 -28.94
CA ASP A 297 -1.18 10.28 -27.68
C ASP A 297 -2.26 9.88 -26.68
N LEU A 298 -3.32 10.68 -26.55
CA LEU A 298 -4.49 10.37 -25.73
C LEU A 298 -5.24 9.13 -26.22
N GLN A 299 -5.29 8.90 -27.54
CA GLN A 299 -5.83 7.67 -28.10
C GLN A 299 -4.97 6.47 -27.71
N LEU A 300 -3.63 6.57 -27.82
CA LEU A 300 -2.73 5.53 -27.34
C LEU A 300 -2.95 5.21 -25.87
N ALA A 301 -3.07 6.25 -25.02
CA ALA A 301 -3.30 6.09 -23.59
C ALA A 301 -4.61 5.34 -23.24
N ARG A 302 -5.62 5.37 -24.13
CA ARG A 302 -6.86 4.56 -23.98
C ARG A 302 -6.66 3.10 -24.37
N GLU A 303 -5.63 2.80 -25.16
CA GLU A 303 -5.38 1.46 -25.72
C GLU A 303 -4.35 0.64 -24.93
N ILE A 304 -3.62 1.30 -24.01
CA ILE A 304 -2.58 0.68 -23.19
C ILE A 304 -2.84 0.92 -21.69
N GLU A 305 -2.33 0.05 -20.87
CA GLU A 305 -2.40 0.23 -19.40
C GLU A 305 -1.25 1.12 -18.92
N VAL A 306 -1.56 2.34 -18.55
CA VAL A 306 -0.64 3.27 -17.86
C VAL A 306 -1.23 3.68 -16.52
N ASP A 307 -0.38 4.09 -15.60
CA ASP A 307 -0.78 4.50 -14.24
C ASP A 307 -0.93 6.03 -14.16
N ALA A 308 -0.24 6.77 -15.05
CA ALA A 308 -0.29 8.23 -15.09
C ALA A 308 -0.04 8.80 -16.48
N LEU A 309 -0.51 10.04 -16.69
CA LEU A 309 -0.12 10.89 -17.83
C LEU A 309 0.72 12.06 -17.35
N LEU A 310 1.85 12.31 -18.01
CA LEU A 310 2.73 13.44 -17.76
C LEU A 310 2.55 14.51 -18.85
N PHE A 311 2.01 15.65 -18.45
CA PHE A 311 1.80 16.82 -19.31
C PHE A 311 2.99 17.77 -19.22
N SER A 312 3.52 18.19 -20.35
CA SER A 312 4.66 19.10 -20.48
C SER A 312 4.17 20.54 -20.69
N LYS A 313 5.03 21.51 -20.36
CA LYS A 313 4.78 22.95 -20.59
C LYS A 313 3.49 23.45 -19.95
N ILE A 314 3.29 23.15 -18.68
CA ILE A 314 2.21 23.69 -17.89
C ILE A 314 2.68 25.04 -17.32
N ASP A 315 2.12 26.13 -17.83
CA ASP A 315 2.51 27.50 -17.52
C ASP A 315 1.47 28.25 -16.66
N SER A 316 0.24 27.71 -16.56
CA SER A 316 -0.88 28.34 -15.86
C SER A 316 -1.80 27.31 -15.18
N LYS A 317 -2.69 27.78 -14.31
CA LYS A 317 -3.75 26.95 -13.73
C LYS A 317 -4.75 26.46 -14.81
N GLU A 318 -4.98 27.27 -15.84
CA GLU A 318 -5.84 26.92 -16.97
C GLU A 318 -5.29 25.71 -17.72
N ASP A 319 -3.96 25.62 -17.90
CA ASP A 319 -3.30 24.44 -18.48
C ASP A 319 -3.52 23.19 -17.62
N VAL A 320 -3.47 23.34 -16.28
CA VAL A 320 -3.74 22.22 -15.36
C VAL A 320 -5.18 21.73 -15.49
N LEU A 321 -6.15 22.64 -15.52
CA LEU A 321 -7.57 22.28 -15.64
C LEU A 321 -7.87 21.61 -16.99
N GLU A 322 -7.25 22.08 -18.08
CA GLU A 322 -7.36 21.44 -19.39
C GLU A 322 -6.68 20.05 -19.41
N ALA A 323 -5.51 19.91 -18.79
CA ALA A 323 -4.84 18.62 -18.65
C ALA A 323 -5.70 17.63 -17.86
N GLU A 324 -6.31 18.05 -16.75
CA GLU A 324 -7.24 17.23 -15.97
C GLU A 324 -8.47 16.82 -16.78
N ARG A 325 -9.07 17.76 -17.51
CA ARG A 325 -10.23 17.48 -18.38
C ARG A 325 -9.88 16.37 -19.40
N LEU A 326 -8.74 16.50 -20.08
CA LEU A 326 -8.28 15.53 -21.08
C LEU A 326 -7.93 14.18 -20.46
N LEU A 327 -7.31 14.16 -19.29
CA LEU A 327 -7.00 12.93 -18.55
C LEU A 327 -8.29 12.20 -18.18
N ASN A 328 -9.30 12.91 -17.67
CA ASN A 328 -10.60 12.33 -17.30
C ASN A 328 -11.35 11.75 -18.52
N GLU A 329 -11.14 12.28 -19.73
CA GLU A 329 -11.67 11.70 -20.97
C GLU A 329 -10.96 10.38 -21.36
N VAL A 330 -9.72 10.17 -20.91
CA VAL A 330 -8.99 8.90 -21.10
C VAL A 330 -9.42 7.89 -20.05
N ASN A 331 -9.15 8.19 -18.79
CA ASN A 331 -9.53 7.39 -17.64
C ASN A 331 -9.40 8.26 -16.36
N PRO A 332 -10.48 8.51 -15.62
CA PRO A 332 -10.46 9.33 -14.42
C PRO A 332 -9.63 8.75 -13.26
N ASN A 333 -9.23 7.49 -13.32
CA ASN A 333 -8.41 6.85 -12.28
C ASN A 333 -6.90 7.02 -12.51
N LEU A 334 -6.48 7.63 -13.63
CA LEU A 334 -5.06 7.93 -13.87
C LEU A 334 -4.58 9.06 -12.98
N SER A 335 -3.32 8.98 -12.57
CA SER A 335 -2.63 10.08 -11.89
C SER A 335 -2.26 11.17 -12.90
N LEU A 336 -2.52 12.44 -12.53
CA LEU A 336 -2.07 13.60 -13.30
C LEU A 336 -0.68 14.02 -12.83
N MET A 337 0.29 14.01 -13.75
CA MET A 337 1.63 14.53 -13.53
C MET A 337 1.88 15.72 -14.44
N ILE A 338 2.59 16.73 -13.94
CA ILE A 338 2.88 17.96 -14.69
C ILE A 338 4.36 18.30 -14.69
N MET A 339 4.85 18.93 -15.77
CA MET A 339 6.23 19.41 -15.86
C MET A 339 6.32 20.93 -15.74
N ILE A 340 7.21 21.36 -14.85
CA ILE A 340 7.62 22.76 -14.65
C ILE A 340 8.95 22.97 -15.36
N GLU A 341 8.92 23.64 -16.51
CA GLU A 341 10.08 23.72 -17.41
C GLU A 341 10.25 25.10 -18.10
N THR A 342 9.51 26.11 -17.62
CA THR A 342 9.59 27.49 -18.11
C THR A 342 9.73 28.48 -16.96
N PRO A 343 10.30 29.67 -17.18
CA PRO A 343 10.29 30.74 -16.18
C PRO A 343 8.88 31.14 -15.73
N LEU A 344 7.91 31.10 -16.67
CA LEU A 344 6.52 31.47 -16.38
C LEU A 344 5.88 30.43 -15.44
N SER A 345 6.10 29.12 -15.68
CA SER A 345 5.60 28.09 -14.78
C SER A 345 6.18 28.18 -13.37
N VAL A 346 7.43 28.63 -13.22
CA VAL A 346 8.02 28.89 -11.90
C VAL A 346 7.37 30.09 -11.21
N LEU A 347 7.09 31.17 -11.93
CA LEU A 347 6.38 32.33 -11.37
C LEU A 347 4.95 31.99 -10.93
N ASN A 348 4.26 31.13 -11.68
CA ASN A 348 2.87 30.72 -11.44
C ASN A 348 2.76 29.42 -10.60
N ILE A 349 3.86 28.93 -10.04
CA ILE A 349 3.91 27.57 -9.41
C ILE A 349 2.86 27.37 -8.32
N GLN A 350 2.53 28.40 -7.54
CA GLN A 350 1.52 28.32 -6.49
C GLN A 350 0.13 28.07 -7.08
N GLU A 351 -0.26 28.85 -8.12
CA GLU A 351 -1.54 28.70 -8.78
C GLU A 351 -1.65 27.36 -9.50
N ILE A 352 -0.56 26.90 -10.11
CA ILE A 352 -0.46 25.59 -10.77
C ILE A 352 -0.67 24.47 -9.77
N CYS A 353 0.03 24.47 -8.62
CA CYS A 353 -0.11 23.45 -7.59
C CYS A 353 -1.48 23.47 -6.90
N ALA A 354 -2.11 24.64 -6.79
CA ALA A 354 -3.43 24.82 -6.18
C ALA A 354 -4.58 24.46 -7.12
N ALA A 355 -4.35 24.40 -8.45
CA ALA A 355 -5.42 24.35 -9.45
C ALA A 355 -6.27 23.06 -9.38
N SER A 356 -5.68 21.93 -9.01
CA SER A 356 -6.39 20.65 -8.93
C SER A 356 -5.79 19.72 -7.88
N SER A 357 -6.64 19.03 -7.13
CA SER A 357 -6.25 17.93 -6.25
C SER A 357 -5.75 16.71 -7.04
N LYS A 358 -6.17 16.57 -8.31
CA LYS A 358 -5.79 15.48 -9.22
C LYS A 358 -4.31 15.48 -9.59
N VAL A 359 -3.64 16.63 -9.54
CA VAL A 359 -2.18 16.69 -9.71
C VAL A 359 -1.53 15.99 -8.54
N GLU A 360 -0.87 14.85 -8.80
CA GLU A 360 -0.12 14.10 -7.79
C GLU A 360 1.38 14.48 -7.81
N VAL A 361 1.94 14.70 -9.00
CA VAL A 361 3.39 14.85 -9.17
C VAL A 361 3.74 16.09 -9.98
N VAL A 362 4.71 16.84 -9.46
CA VAL A 362 5.35 17.97 -10.13
C VAL A 362 6.78 17.54 -10.51
N VAL A 363 7.08 17.48 -11.79
CA VAL A 363 8.39 17.10 -12.33
C VAL A 363 9.12 18.34 -12.86
N VAL A 364 10.37 18.53 -12.45
CA VAL A 364 11.16 19.67 -12.94
C VAL A 364 11.82 19.34 -14.26
N GLY A 365 11.56 20.16 -15.27
CA GLY A 365 12.29 20.11 -16.56
C GLY A 365 13.54 20.99 -16.51
N SER A 366 14.52 20.63 -15.67
CA SER A 366 15.68 21.49 -15.31
C SER A 366 16.48 21.98 -16.52
N ASN A 367 16.70 21.14 -17.52
CA ASN A 367 17.45 21.53 -18.74
C ASN A 367 16.71 22.60 -19.57
N LYS A 368 15.41 22.41 -19.82
CA LYS A 368 14.62 23.38 -20.58
C LYS A 368 14.48 24.69 -19.81
N LEU A 369 14.28 24.63 -18.49
CA LEU A 369 14.22 25.79 -17.62
C LEU A 369 15.54 26.58 -17.64
N ALA A 370 16.68 25.91 -17.45
CA ALA A 370 17.99 26.53 -17.48
C ALA A 370 18.32 27.16 -18.82
N ASN A 371 18.02 26.47 -19.93
CA ASN A 371 18.23 27.00 -21.28
C ASN A 371 17.42 28.28 -21.51
N ARG A 372 16.17 28.35 -21.02
CA ARG A 372 15.33 29.56 -21.12
C ARG A 372 15.82 30.72 -20.22
N LEU A 373 16.48 30.38 -19.10
CA LEU A 373 17.11 31.33 -18.21
C LEU A 373 18.54 31.70 -18.62
N HIS A 374 19.07 31.08 -19.69
CA HIS A 374 20.47 31.21 -20.12
C HIS A 374 21.48 30.82 -19.03
N ILE A 375 21.14 29.81 -18.22
CA ILE A 375 21.99 29.27 -17.14
C ILE A 375 22.73 28.04 -17.68
N ASP A 376 24.07 28.00 -17.49
CA ASP A 376 24.87 26.81 -17.73
C ASP A 376 24.79 25.88 -16.50
N ILE A 377 24.17 24.71 -16.64
CA ILE A 377 23.98 23.73 -15.55
C ILE A 377 25.29 22.94 -15.29
N LYS A 378 26.34 23.14 -16.05
CA LYS A 378 27.63 22.46 -15.83
C LYS A 378 28.14 22.78 -14.42
N LYS A 379 28.27 21.76 -13.59
CA LYS A 379 28.75 21.78 -12.21
C LYS A 379 27.75 22.24 -11.14
N GLY A 380 26.67 21.47 -10.92
CA GLY A 380 25.82 21.56 -9.73
C GLY A 380 25.42 23.03 -9.45
N SER A 381 24.71 23.65 -10.37
CA SER A 381 24.64 25.10 -10.41
C SER A 381 23.79 25.65 -9.27
N LYS A 382 24.43 26.27 -8.29
CA LYS A 382 23.76 27.13 -7.28
C LYS A 382 22.82 28.16 -7.92
N ALA A 383 22.99 28.45 -9.24
CA ALA A 383 22.14 29.34 -9.99
C ALA A 383 20.69 28.81 -10.12
N MET A 384 20.48 27.50 -10.12
CA MET A 384 19.14 26.89 -10.17
C MET A 384 18.48 26.78 -8.79
N PHE A 385 19.26 26.88 -7.70
CA PHE A 385 18.81 26.60 -6.34
C PHE A 385 17.54 27.37 -5.94
N ASN A 386 17.48 28.66 -6.24
CA ASN A 386 16.32 29.49 -5.89
C ASN A 386 15.04 29.04 -6.60
N TYR A 387 15.14 28.64 -7.87
CA TYR A 387 13.97 28.18 -8.64
C TYR A 387 13.53 26.79 -8.18
N LEU A 388 14.47 25.88 -7.94
CA LEU A 388 14.20 24.55 -7.39
C LEU A 388 13.56 24.64 -6.00
N SER A 389 14.07 25.52 -5.13
CA SER A 389 13.50 25.75 -3.80
C SER A 389 12.07 26.26 -3.86
N GLN A 390 11.75 27.19 -4.78
CA GLN A 390 10.39 27.70 -4.96
C GLN A 390 9.44 26.60 -5.43
N ILE A 391 9.87 25.79 -6.38
CA ILE A 391 9.07 24.66 -6.90
C ILE A 391 8.81 23.65 -5.78
N ALA A 392 9.85 23.24 -5.06
CA ALA A 392 9.73 22.29 -3.95
C ALA A 392 8.81 22.83 -2.85
N LEU A 393 8.99 24.09 -2.44
CA LEU A 393 8.16 24.73 -1.42
C LEU A 393 6.68 24.76 -1.83
N ALA A 394 6.37 25.19 -3.05
CA ALA A 394 5.00 25.24 -3.55
C ALA A 394 4.37 23.85 -3.65
N ALA A 395 5.07 22.87 -4.24
CA ALA A 395 4.58 21.50 -4.33
C ALA A 395 4.25 20.91 -2.95
N LYS A 396 5.15 21.08 -1.97
CA LYS A 396 4.93 20.63 -0.58
C LYS A 396 3.79 21.33 0.11
N ALA A 397 3.62 22.63 -0.10
CA ALA A 397 2.52 23.41 0.49
C ALA A 397 1.13 22.88 0.06
N TYR A 398 1.05 22.30 -1.14
CA TYR A 398 -0.18 21.71 -1.69
C TYR A 398 -0.19 20.18 -1.67
N GLY A 399 0.67 19.55 -0.86
CA GLY A 399 0.70 18.09 -0.68
C GLY A 399 1.13 17.29 -1.92
N LYS A 400 1.85 17.91 -2.89
CA LYS A 400 2.27 17.25 -4.12
C LYS A 400 3.64 16.59 -3.96
N THR A 401 3.81 15.44 -4.61
CA THR A 401 5.14 14.83 -4.82
C THR A 401 5.94 15.70 -5.77
N VAL A 402 7.20 15.98 -5.46
CA VAL A 402 8.06 16.81 -6.30
C VAL A 402 9.34 16.08 -6.69
N ILE A 403 9.62 16.05 -8.02
CA ILE A 403 10.70 15.28 -8.63
C ILE A 403 11.68 16.24 -9.30
N ASP A 404 12.95 16.16 -8.92
CA ASP A 404 14.00 16.97 -9.54
C ASP A 404 14.31 16.51 -10.96
N GLY A 405 14.91 17.41 -11.75
CA GLY A 405 15.31 17.14 -13.14
C GLY A 405 16.53 16.21 -13.26
N PRO A 406 16.75 15.62 -14.44
CA PRO A 406 17.82 14.65 -14.63
C PRO A 406 19.21 15.28 -14.64
N HIS A 407 20.20 14.50 -14.22
CA HIS A 407 21.60 14.79 -14.48
C HIS A 407 22.01 14.27 -15.87
N PHE A 408 22.55 15.14 -16.71
CA PHE A 408 22.78 14.84 -18.13
C PHE A 408 24.15 14.21 -18.42
N ASP A 409 25.15 14.42 -17.58
CA ASP A 409 26.42 13.72 -17.72
C ASP A 409 26.35 12.34 -17.09
N VAL A 410 25.95 11.37 -17.92
CA VAL A 410 25.71 9.99 -17.49
C VAL A 410 26.97 9.31 -16.92
N MET A 411 28.16 9.77 -17.36
CA MET A 411 29.45 9.18 -16.93
C MET A 411 30.02 9.83 -15.69
N ASP A 412 29.48 10.95 -15.23
CA ASP A 412 29.90 11.62 -14.02
C ASP A 412 28.99 11.22 -12.84
N GLU A 413 29.29 10.04 -12.29
CA GLU A 413 28.57 9.47 -11.14
C GLU A 413 28.64 10.40 -9.92
N PHE A 414 29.81 10.96 -9.64
CA PHE A 414 30.01 11.83 -8.50
C PHE A 414 29.15 13.10 -8.58
N ALA A 415 29.12 13.77 -9.73
CA ALA A 415 28.27 14.95 -9.90
C ALA A 415 26.77 14.59 -9.89
N CYS A 416 26.40 13.40 -10.37
CA CYS A 416 25.03 12.92 -10.27
C CYS A 416 24.60 12.69 -8.80
N GLU A 417 25.46 12.03 -8.02
CA GLU A 417 25.21 11.85 -6.57
C GLU A 417 25.13 13.19 -5.83
N ASP A 418 26.05 14.11 -6.09
CA ASP A 418 26.10 15.42 -5.44
C ASP A 418 24.81 16.21 -5.73
N SER A 419 24.40 16.29 -7.00
CA SER A 419 23.14 16.93 -7.39
C SER A 419 21.91 16.23 -6.83
N THR A 420 21.96 14.93 -6.60
CA THR A 420 20.88 14.17 -5.99
C THR A 420 20.77 14.45 -4.49
N LYS A 421 21.90 14.56 -3.80
CA LYS A 421 21.98 14.99 -2.38
C LYS A 421 21.44 16.41 -2.20
N ASP A 422 21.79 17.31 -3.13
CA ASP A 422 21.24 18.67 -3.13
C ASP A 422 19.72 18.67 -3.27
N ALA A 423 19.17 17.89 -4.19
CA ALA A 423 17.72 17.74 -4.38
C ALA A 423 17.06 17.17 -3.11
N PHE A 424 17.62 16.12 -2.52
CA PHE A 424 17.14 15.55 -1.25
C PHE A 424 17.12 16.59 -0.13
N ASN A 425 18.19 17.37 0.02
CA ASN A 425 18.28 18.43 1.03
C ASN A 425 17.31 19.59 0.79
N LEU A 426 16.89 19.82 -0.46
CA LEU A 426 15.85 20.79 -0.82
C LEU A 426 14.43 20.29 -0.57
N GLY A 427 14.26 19.01 -0.20
CA GLY A 427 12.97 18.41 0.09
C GLY A 427 12.27 17.77 -1.11
N PHE A 428 12.98 17.50 -2.20
CA PHE A 428 12.45 16.68 -3.28
C PHE A 428 12.19 15.25 -2.80
N ASP A 429 11.24 14.57 -3.42
CA ASP A 429 10.87 13.18 -3.11
C ASP A 429 11.62 12.17 -3.99
N GLY A 430 12.21 12.64 -5.08
CA GLY A 430 12.94 11.82 -6.03
C GLY A 430 13.60 12.67 -7.12
N LYS A 431 14.19 11.96 -8.08
CA LYS A 431 14.88 12.56 -9.24
C LYS A 431 14.52 11.84 -10.51
N SER A 432 14.28 12.59 -11.59
CA SER A 432 14.18 11.99 -12.92
C SER A 432 15.57 11.68 -13.47
N LEU A 433 15.64 10.70 -14.35
CA LEU A 433 16.90 10.21 -14.92
C LEU A 433 16.72 9.79 -16.37
N ILE A 434 17.84 9.76 -17.13
CA ILE A 434 17.87 9.46 -18.57
C ILE A 434 18.65 8.19 -18.89
N HIS A 435 19.28 7.57 -17.89
CA HIS A 435 20.04 6.34 -18.09
C HIS A 435 19.90 5.38 -16.88
N PRO A 436 19.71 4.07 -17.11
CA PRO A 436 19.52 3.10 -16.03
C PRO A 436 20.67 3.01 -15.02
N VAL A 437 21.91 3.34 -15.40
CA VAL A 437 23.06 3.33 -14.49
C VAL A 437 22.87 4.27 -13.29
N GLN A 438 22.04 5.30 -13.42
CA GLN A 438 21.77 6.29 -12.38
C GLN A 438 20.79 5.81 -11.31
N ILE A 439 20.08 4.69 -11.54
CA ILE A 439 18.98 4.24 -10.67
C ILE A 439 19.47 3.90 -9.26
N GLU A 440 20.56 3.12 -9.16
CA GLU A 440 21.01 2.55 -7.90
C GLU A 440 21.36 3.63 -6.88
N TYR A 441 22.23 4.58 -7.25
CA TYR A 441 22.64 5.63 -6.30
C TYR A 441 21.56 6.69 -6.06
N ILE A 442 20.66 6.96 -7.02
CA ILE A 442 19.49 7.81 -6.77
C ILE A 442 18.57 7.14 -5.75
N ASN A 443 18.24 5.87 -5.94
CA ASN A 443 17.42 5.12 -5.01
C ASN A 443 18.06 5.04 -3.63
N ASP A 444 19.39 4.85 -3.54
CA ASP A 444 20.11 4.81 -2.28
C ASP A 444 20.06 6.13 -1.50
N ILE A 445 20.16 7.27 -2.19
CA ILE A 445 20.13 8.60 -1.55
C ILE A 445 18.73 8.93 -1.03
N PHE A 446 17.68 8.60 -1.78
CA PHE A 446 16.29 8.86 -1.37
C PHE A 446 15.71 7.80 -0.42
N THR A 447 16.42 6.71 -0.13
CA THR A 447 16.00 5.70 0.82
C THR A 447 16.59 5.97 2.19
N PRO A 448 15.79 6.10 3.27
CA PRO A 448 16.31 6.18 4.62
C PRO A 448 17.18 4.97 4.94
N LYS A 449 18.29 5.16 5.65
CA LYS A 449 19.17 4.05 6.05
C LYS A 449 18.54 3.28 7.21
N GLN A 450 18.79 1.98 7.30
CA GLN A 450 18.27 1.14 8.39
C GLN A 450 18.62 1.70 9.77
N SER A 451 19.86 2.19 9.95
CA SER A 451 20.31 2.78 11.21
C SER A 451 19.56 4.07 11.59
N GLU A 452 19.08 4.83 10.59
CA GLU A 452 18.25 6.01 10.82
C GLU A 452 16.84 5.61 11.24
N VAL A 453 16.30 4.57 10.61
CA VAL A 453 14.99 4.01 10.97
C VAL A 453 14.98 3.49 12.41
N GLU A 454 16.00 2.73 12.81
CA GLU A 454 16.17 2.26 14.19
C GLU A 454 16.27 3.41 15.20
N ASP A 455 16.90 4.53 14.81
CA ASP A 455 16.97 5.74 15.64
C ASP A 455 15.59 6.45 15.71
N TYR A 456 14.87 6.53 14.60
CA TYR A 456 13.51 7.08 14.56
C TYR A 456 12.53 6.28 15.42
N GLU A 457 12.61 4.95 15.40
CA GLU A 457 11.78 4.08 16.25
C GLU A 457 12.06 4.35 17.75
N LYS A 458 13.34 4.45 18.15
CA LYS A 458 13.71 4.80 19.52
C LYS A 458 13.24 6.19 19.93
N MET A 459 13.34 7.15 19.02
CA MET A 459 12.91 8.53 19.22
C MET A 459 11.40 8.59 19.43
N ILE A 460 10.62 7.88 18.60
CA ILE A 460 9.15 7.81 18.70
C ILE A 460 8.74 7.16 20.03
N ALA A 461 9.31 6.01 20.38
CA ALA A 461 9.02 5.32 21.63
C ALA A 461 9.26 6.22 22.86
N LYS A 462 10.40 6.92 22.89
CA LYS A 462 10.73 7.87 23.95
C LYS A 462 9.76 9.06 24.01
N TYR A 463 9.33 9.57 22.87
CA TYR A 463 8.36 10.66 22.79
C TYR A 463 6.99 10.22 23.31
N GLU A 464 6.51 9.03 22.92
CA GLU A 464 5.23 8.48 23.34
C GLU A 464 5.19 8.19 24.85
N GLU A 465 6.32 7.75 25.43
CA GLU A 465 6.45 7.61 26.89
C GLU A 465 6.35 8.97 27.61
N ALA A 466 7.07 9.98 27.10
CA ALA A 466 7.04 11.33 27.67
C ALA A 466 5.68 12.02 27.50
N ALA A 467 4.98 11.77 26.39
CA ALA A 467 3.64 12.28 26.14
C ALA A 467 2.61 11.73 27.15
N ARG A 468 2.76 10.48 27.61
CA ARG A 468 1.93 9.92 28.69
C ARG A 468 2.14 10.63 30.03
N GLU A 469 3.29 11.26 30.23
CA GLU A 469 3.61 12.11 31.38
C GLU A 469 3.22 13.58 31.19
N GLY A 470 2.57 13.93 30.05
CA GLY A 470 2.15 15.29 29.72
C GLY A 470 3.26 16.19 29.18
N LYS A 471 4.35 15.62 28.70
CA LYS A 471 5.47 16.38 28.08
C LYS A 471 5.26 16.46 26.58
N GLU A 472 5.32 17.67 26.03
CA GLU A 472 5.14 17.95 24.58
C GLU A 472 6.46 17.90 23.79
N VAL A 473 7.60 17.91 24.48
CA VAL A 473 8.95 17.95 23.87
C VAL A 473 9.89 17.03 24.63
N ILE A 474 10.76 16.32 23.92
CA ILE A 474 11.80 15.47 24.50
C ILE A 474 13.18 15.88 23.99
N LEU A 475 14.23 15.42 24.67
CA LEU A 475 15.61 15.48 24.18
C LEU A 475 16.00 14.09 23.64
N HIS A 476 16.38 13.99 22.36
CA HIS A 476 16.89 12.78 21.72
C HIS A 476 18.17 13.12 20.95
N ASN A 477 19.26 12.42 21.24
CA ASN A 477 20.60 12.70 20.66
C ASN A 477 20.97 14.19 20.72
N ASP A 478 20.80 14.82 21.90
CA ASP A 478 21.06 16.24 22.17
C ASP A 478 20.26 17.24 21.32
N LYS A 479 19.16 16.77 20.67
CA LYS A 479 18.23 17.61 19.90
C LYS A 479 16.85 17.61 20.53
N LEU A 480 16.20 18.79 20.53
CA LEU A 480 14.81 18.89 20.91
C LEU A 480 13.93 18.27 19.82
N VAL A 481 13.02 17.43 20.25
CA VAL A 481 12.07 16.70 19.41
C VAL A 481 10.64 17.01 19.86
N ASP A 482 9.87 17.58 18.97
CA ASP A 482 8.46 17.90 19.12
C ASP A 482 7.58 16.94 18.27
N SER A 483 6.26 17.14 18.31
CA SER A 483 5.29 16.37 17.53
C SER A 483 5.55 16.42 16.01
N SER A 484 6.04 17.55 15.49
CA SER A 484 6.33 17.72 14.06
C SER A 484 7.49 16.82 13.62
N ARG A 485 8.52 16.72 14.47
CA ARG A 485 9.66 15.83 14.20
C ARG A 485 9.25 14.35 14.29
N ILE A 486 8.32 14.00 15.18
CA ILE A 486 7.77 12.64 15.27
C ILE A 486 6.97 12.29 14.02
N LYS A 487 6.12 13.20 13.52
CA LYS A 487 5.40 13.01 12.26
C LYS A 487 6.34 12.74 11.09
N TRP A 488 7.39 13.55 10.99
CA TRP A 488 8.42 13.37 9.99
C TRP A 488 9.13 12.02 10.11
N ALA A 489 9.47 11.58 11.32
CA ALA A 489 10.11 10.29 11.56
C ALA A 489 9.20 9.10 11.17
N LYS A 490 7.91 9.15 11.53
CA LYS A 490 6.92 8.14 11.11
C LYS A 490 6.83 8.05 9.59
N LYS A 491 6.82 9.21 8.90
CA LYS A 491 6.87 9.24 7.43
C LYS A 491 8.12 8.54 6.87
N MET A 492 9.30 8.78 7.44
CA MET A 492 10.55 8.16 6.99
C MET A 492 10.54 6.63 7.18
N ILE A 493 9.97 6.13 8.27
CA ILE A 493 9.79 4.70 8.52
C ILE A 493 8.85 4.09 7.46
N THR A 494 7.70 4.71 7.21
CA THR A 494 6.75 4.23 6.18
C THR A 494 7.40 4.18 4.79
N LEU A 495 8.15 5.21 4.41
CA LEU A 495 8.90 5.23 3.16
C LEU A 495 9.93 4.09 3.10
N TYR A 496 10.69 3.88 4.16
CA TYR A 496 11.65 2.78 4.24
C TYR A 496 10.98 1.42 4.06
N GLU A 497 9.87 1.16 4.76
CA GLU A 497 9.12 -0.09 4.65
C GLU A 497 8.58 -0.30 3.22
N THR A 498 8.03 0.76 2.61
CA THR A 498 7.56 0.73 1.21
C THR A 498 8.70 0.37 0.26
N TYR A 499 9.85 1.02 0.38
CA TYR A 499 11.02 0.76 -0.48
C TYR A 499 11.63 -0.62 -0.24
N LYS A 500 11.64 -1.09 1.00
CA LYS A 500 12.11 -2.43 1.36
C LYS A 500 11.22 -3.52 0.77
N ALA A 501 9.90 -3.33 0.78
CA ALA A 501 8.95 -4.25 0.16
C ALA A 501 9.18 -4.37 -1.34
N LEU A 502 9.43 -3.26 -2.04
CA LEU A 502 9.80 -3.24 -3.46
C LEU A 502 11.14 -3.95 -3.71
N GLY A 503 12.14 -3.72 -2.85
CA GLY A 503 13.46 -4.37 -2.94
C GLY A 503 13.42 -5.88 -2.70
N GLN A 504 12.63 -6.36 -1.74
CA GLN A 504 12.49 -7.81 -1.48
C GLN A 504 11.84 -8.57 -2.63
N ASN A 505 10.94 -7.93 -3.38
CA ASN A 505 10.36 -8.52 -4.59
C ASN A 505 11.40 -8.69 -5.73
N LEU A 506 12.51 -7.94 -5.68
CA LEU A 506 13.58 -7.97 -6.68
C LEU A 506 14.67 -9.04 -6.39
N PHE A 507 14.90 -9.37 -5.13
CA PHE A 507 15.87 -10.40 -4.71
C PHE A 507 15.30 -11.83 -4.69
N ASN A 508 13.97 -11.97 -4.89
CA ASN A 508 13.28 -13.27 -4.93
C ASN A 508 12.94 -13.73 -6.38
N LYS A 509 13.57 -13.15 -7.38
CA LYS A 509 13.62 -13.62 -8.78
C LYS A 509 15.04 -14.01 -9.11
#